data_bf5e7fc4cef696b16ba68850f5a817c5
#
_entry.id   bf5e7fc4cef696b16ba68850f5a817c5
#
_cell.length_a   1.000
_cell.length_b   1.000
_cell.length_c   1.000
_cell.angle_alpha   90.00
_cell.angle_beta   90.00
_cell.angle_gamma   90.00
#
_symmetry.space_group_name_H-M   'P 1'
#
loop_
_entity.id
_entity.type
_entity.pdbx_description
1 polymer ?
#
loop_
_entity_poly.entity_id
_entity_poly.type
_entity_poly.pdbx_seq_one_letter_code
_entity_poly.pdbx_strand_id
1 'polypeptide(L)' 'FSNPVPKSLEWRKIEALFVALGCETVEGSGSRVAFKRDGVRADFHRPHPQKKAKPYQVKAAKEFLELLGERP' A
#
# COMPACT_ATOMS: atom_id res chain seq x y z
N PHE A 1 -0.72 10.44 -0.52
CA PHE A 1 -1.27 10.52 -1.87
C PHE A 1 -1.88 11.87 -2.13
N SER A 2 -1.69 12.35 -3.34
CA SER A 2 -2.36 13.55 -3.79
C SER A 2 -3.61 13.20 -4.58
N ASN A 3 -4.49 14.15 -4.76
CA ASN A 3 -5.68 13.99 -5.56
C ASN A 3 -5.56 14.90 -6.79
N PRO A 4 -5.62 14.40 -8.03
CA PRO A 4 -5.98 13.03 -8.40
C PRO A 4 -4.86 12.03 -8.13
N VAL A 5 -5.25 10.76 -8.04
CA VAL A 5 -4.30 9.68 -7.81
C VAL A 5 -3.44 9.49 -9.06
N PRO A 6 -2.11 9.43 -8.91
CA PRO A 6 -1.23 9.20 -10.07
C PRO A 6 -1.49 7.83 -10.69
N LYS A 7 -1.57 7.78 -12.03
CA LYS A 7 -1.81 6.53 -12.75
C LYS A 7 -0.56 5.66 -12.83
N SER A 8 0.62 6.23 -12.59
CA SER A 8 1.89 5.53 -12.74
C SER A 8 2.66 5.45 -11.45
N LEU A 9 1.96 5.36 -10.32
CA LEU A 9 2.60 5.27 -9.02
C LEU A 9 3.33 3.94 -8.88
N GLU A 10 4.62 3.99 -8.53
CA GLU A 10 5.41 2.80 -8.31
C GLU A 10 5.02 2.14 -6.99
N TRP A 11 4.89 0.80 -7.01
CA TRP A 11 4.51 0.04 -5.84
C TRP A 11 5.47 0.25 -4.66
N ARG A 12 6.77 0.33 -4.93
CA ARG A 12 7.77 0.51 -3.87
C ARG A 12 7.54 1.79 -3.07
N LYS A 13 6.96 2.82 -3.71
CA LYS A 13 6.66 4.07 -3.02
C LYS A 13 5.49 3.90 -2.05
N ILE A 14 4.55 3.04 -2.39
CA ILE A 14 3.46 2.70 -1.49
C ILE A 14 4.00 1.97 -0.26
N GLU A 15 4.87 0.98 -0.46
CA GLU A 15 5.48 0.26 0.65
C GLU A 15 6.31 1.20 1.53
N ALA A 16 7.08 2.07 0.92
CA ALA A 16 7.91 3.02 1.66
C ALA A 16 7.04 3.95 2.52
N LEU A 17 5.92 4.38 1.99
CA LEU A 17 4.98 5.21 2.74
C LEU A 17 4.45 4.47 3.96
N PHE A 18 4.01 3.21 3.79
CA PHE A 18 3.49 2.44 4.89
C PHE A 18 4.55 2.21 5.98
N VAL A 19 5.77 1.92 5.58
CA VAL A 19 6.87 1.75 6.52
C VAL A 19 7.14 3.06 7.26
N ALA A 20 7.13 4.17 6.54
CA ALA A 20 7.35 5.49 7.15
C ALA A 20 6.26 5.85 8.15
N LEU A 21 5.04 5.33 7.96
CA LEU A 21 3.94 5.55 8.88
C LEU A 21 3.93 4.59 10.06
N GLY A 22 4.94 3.73 10.17
CA GLY A 22 5.07 2.80 11.27
C GLY A 22 4.32 1.50 11.11
N CYS A 23 3.89 1.17 9.90
CA CYS A 23 3.21 -0.09 9.65
C CYS A 23 4.19 -1.26 9.72
N GLU A 24 3.76 -2.35 10.31
CA GLU A 24 4.51 -3.60 10.29
C GLU A 24 4.32 -4.28 8.94
N THR A 25 5.40 -4.73 8.32
CA THR A 25 5.37 -5.46 7.06
C THR A 25 5.41 -6.95 7.35
N VAL A 26 4.41 -7.68 6.86
CA VAL A 26 4.32 -9.13 7.03
C VAL A 26 4.45 -9.77 5.65
N GLU A 27 5.54 -10.54 5.46
CA GLU A 27 5.78 -11.22 4.19
C GLU A 27 4.95 -12.50 4.14
N GLY A 28 4.28 -12.71 3.00
CA GLY A 28 3.58 -13.95 2.74
C GLY A 28 4.31 -14.78 1.69
N SER A 29 3.66 -15.84 1.21
CA SER A 29 4.23 -16.66 0.14
C SER A 29 4.19 -15.90 -1.19
N GLY A 30 5.22 -16.11 -1.99
CA GLY A 30 5.31 -15.49 -3.31
C GLY A 30 5.34 -13.97 -3.20
N SER A 31 4.45 -13.31 -3.91
CA SER A 31 4.40 -11.85 -3.92
C SER A 31 3.46 -11.26 -2.87
N ARG A 32 2.92 -12.08 -2.00
CA ARG A 32 1.95 -11.61 -0.99
C ARG A 32 2.64 -10.82 0.10
N VAL A 33 2.04 -9.73 0.52
CA VAL A 33 2.54 -8.89 1.59
C VAL A 33 1.35 -8.26 2.32
N ALA A 34 1.48 -8.08 3.62
CA ALA A 34 0.46 -7.39 4.41
C ALA A 34 1.11 -6.29 5.22
N PHE A 35 0.35 -5.26 5.48
CA PHE A 35 0.77 -4.15 6.34
C PHE A 35 -0.21 -4.02 7.48
N LYS A 36 0.29 -3.86 8.70
CA LYS A 36 -0.53 -3.77 9.91
C LYS A 36 -0.12 -2.58 10.75
N ARG A 37 -1.11 -1.89 11.29
CA ARG A 37 -0.89 -0.83 12.28
C ARG A 37 -2.17 -0.62 13.06
N ASP A 38 -2.05 -0.54 14.39
CA ASP A 38 -3.17 -0.20 15.28
C ASP A 38 -4.40 -1.10 15.07
N GLY A 39 -4.17 -2.39 14.82
CA GLY A 39 -5.25 -3.34 14.62
C GLY A 39 -5.85 -3.33 13.21
N VAL A 40 -5.36 -2.46 12.35
CA VAL A 40 -5.82 -2.39 10.95
C VAL A 40 -4.83 -3.15 10.08
N ARG A 41 -5.33 -3.96 9.17
CA ARG A 41 -4.51 -4.77 8.28
C ARG A 41 -4.97 -4.61 6.83
N ALA A 42 -4.01 -4.57 5.91
CA ALA A 42 -4.29 -4.58 4.48
C ALA A 42 -3.37 -5.59 3.80
N ASP A 43 -3.93 -6.41 2.94
CA ASP A 43 -3.21 -7.44 2.20
C ASP A 43 -3.09 -7.04 0.74
N PHE A 44 -1.90 -7.25 0.19
CA PHE A 44 -1.61 -6.89 -1.20
C PHE A 44 -0.80 -8.00 -1.87
N HIS A 45 -0.76 -7.95 -3.19
CA HIS A 45 0.19 -8.71 -3.99
C HIS A 45 1.11 -7.72 -4.67
N ARG A 46 2.43 -7.89 -4.49
CA ARG A 46 3.39 -7.03 -5.17
C ARG A 46 3.26 -7.23 -6.67
N PRO A 47 3.11 -6.14 -7.45
CA PRO A 47 3.00 -6.28 -8.90
C PRO A 47 4.27 -6.90 -9.49
N HIS A 48 4.09 -7.84 -10.41
CA HIS A 48 5.20 -8.51 -11.06
C HIS A 48 4.74 -8.99 -12.44
N PRO A 49 5.53 -8.78 -13.50
CA PRO A 49 6.85 -8.13 -13.52
C PRO A 49 6.82 -6.61 -13.51
N GLN A 50 5.64 -6.01 -13.65
CA GLN A 50 5.52 -4.55 -13.65
C GLN A 50 5.72 -4.01 -12.24
N LYS A 51 6.46 -2.91 -12.14
CA LYS A 51 6.76 -2.29 -10.85
C LYS A 51 5.75 -1.22 -10.45
N LYS A 52 4.80 -0.93 -11.34
CA LYS A 52 3.77 0.09 -11.07
C LYS A 52 2.59 -0.54 -10.39
N ALA A 53 2.04 0.14 -9.40
CA ALA A 53 0.84 -0.30 -8.72
C ALA A 53 -0.34 -0.25 -9.69
N LYS A 54 -1.21 -1.27 -9.62
CA LYS A 54 -2.44 -1.27 -10.39
C LYS A 54 -3.45 -0.31 -9.77
N PRO A 55 -4.39 0.22 -10.54
CA PRO A 55 -5.36 1.18 -10.00
C PRO A 55 -6.10 0.68 -8.76
N TYR A 56 -6.50 -0.59 -8.74
CA TYR A 56 -7.20 -1.12 -7.58
C TYR A 56 -6.30 -1.17 -6.33
N GLN A 57 -4.99 -1.33 -6.54
CA GLN A 57 -4.03 -1.33 -5.43
C GLN A 57 -3.87 0.05 -4.84
N VAL A 58 -3.82 1.07 -5.69
CA VAL A 58 -3.73 2.45 -5.22
C VAL A 58 -4.98 2.83 -4.44
N LYS A 59 -6.14 2.40 -4.92
CA LYS A 59 -7.39 2.64 -4.23
C LYS A 59 -7.41 1.94 -2.86
N ALA A 60 -6.99 0.68 -2.83
CA ALA A 60 -6.94 -0.07 -1.58
C ALA A 60 -5.95 0.54 -0.59
N ALA A 61 -4.81 1.02 -1.07
CA ALA A 61 -3.83 1.70 -0.23
C ALA A 61 -4.41 2.98 0.37
N LYS A 62 -5.13 3.74 -0.42
CA LYS A 62 -5.78 4.96 0.04
C LYS A 62 -6.81 4.65 1.12
N GLU A 63 -7.62 3.61 0.91
CA GLU A 63 -8.62 3.20 1.90
C GLU A 63 -7.96 2.76 3.20
N PHE A 64 -6.85 2.04 3.11
CA PHE A 64 -6.09 1.63 4.27
C PHE A 64 -5.58 2.84 5.06
N LEU A 65 -5.05 3.84 4.37
CA LEU A 65 -4.59 5.07 5.01
C LEU A 65 -5.75 5.80 5.71
N GLU A 66 -6.92 5.82 5.11
CA GLU A 66 -8.09 6.43 5.72
C GLU A 66 -8.49 5.70 7.01
N LEU A 67 -8.42 4.36 7.00
CA LEU A 67 -8.71 3.56 8.18
C LEU A 67 -7.71 3.81 9.31
N LEU A 68 -6.47 4.16 8.95
CA LEU A 68 -5.45 4.50 9.94
C LEU A 68 -5.60 5.93 10.47
N GLY A 69 -6.49 6.70 9.87
CA GLY A 69 -6.64 8.11 10.24
C GLY A 69 -5.67 9.03 9.54
N GLU A 70 -4.88 8.51 8.60
CA GLU A 70 -3.96 9.31 7.81
C GLU A 70 -4.67 9.83 6.57
N ARG A 71 -4.59 11.13 6.35
CA ARG A 71 -5.21 11.73 5.17
C ARG A 71 -4.16 12.34 4.29
N PRO A 72 -4.30 12.16 2.96
CA PRO A 72 -3.37 12.79 2.02
C PRO A 72 -3.45 14.29 2.05
#